data_feba76dc89f3a482fe7b4cffa65c295b
#
_entry.id   feba76dc89f3a482fe7b4cffa65c295b
#
_cell.length_a   1.000
_cell.length_b   1.000
_cell.length_c   1.000
_cell.angle_alpha   90.00
_cell.angle_beta   90.00
_cell.angle_gamma   90.00
#
_symmetry.space_group_name_H-M   'P 1'
#
loop_
_entity.id
_entity.type
_entity.pdbx_description
1 polymer ?
#
loop_
_entity_poly.entity_id
_entity_poly.type
_entity_poly.pdbx_seq_one_letter_code
_entity_poly.pdbx_strand_id
1 'polypeptide(L)'
;MYSNNILETIGNTPIVRINKLCPNPDVNIFAKLEGFNPTGSIKDRIAVAMVEQAEKEGKLFPGKTIIEPTSGNTGIGLAIAGIVKGYPVEIVMSSAVSVERRKIIRSYGGKVILTPAEEGTDGAIRLAHKMVNDNPGKYYMPDQFSNASNYMAHYKSTAIEIWQQMSGEIDYLAGAIGTSGTLMGLTKFLKVMNPEIKIVCAHPVRGHYIQGLKNMEEAIVPDIYNPSIIDFQEMIESEEAIDMARRIIREEGIFAGMSSGAAMLAAVRTAQKIEKGNIVVVLPDRAEKYLSTTMFDMFGD
;
A
#
# COMPACT_ATOMS: atom_id res chain seq x y z
N MET A 1 -1.75 -21.10 20.50
CA MET A 1 -1.30 -19.70 20.75
C MET A 1 -2.40 -18.79 20.21
N TYR A 2 -2.83 -17.77 20.93
CA TYR A 2 -3.89 -16.82 20.53
C TYR A 2 -3.34 -15.40 20.61
N SER A 3 -3.92 -14.49 19.82
CA SER A 3 -3.63 -13.05 19.87
C SER A 3 -4.59 -12.35 20.85
N ASN A 4 -4.12 -11.35 21.58
CA ASN A 4 -4.94 -10.60 22.53
C ASN A 4 -5.90 -9.63 21.84
N ASN A 5 -5.56 -9.16 20.66
CA ASN A 5 -6.40 -8.29 19.83
C ASN A 5 -6.04 -8.45 18.36
N ILE A 6 -6.87 -7.86 17.49
CA ILE A 6 -6.74 -8.01 16.04
C ILE A 6 -5.44 -7.39 15.48
N LEU A 7 -4.84 -6.39 16.13
CA LEU A 7 -3.61 -5.74 15.64
C LEU A 7 -2.40 -6.69 15.72
N GLU A 8 -2.41 -7.66 16.65
CA GLU A 8 -1.37 -8.68 16.78
C GLU A 8 -1.37 -9.73 15.66
N THR A 9 -2.40 -9.72 14.81
CA THR A 9 -2.49 -10.60 13.64
C THR A 9 -1.95 -9.95 12.36
N ILE A 10 -1.46 -8.70 12.44
CA ILE A 10 -0.88 -8.00 11.31
C ILE A 10 0.49 -8.59 10.97
N GLY A 11 0.71 -8.81 9.68
CA GLY A 11 1.95 -9.40 9.19
C GLY A 11 1.88 -10.92 9.00
N ASN A 12 3.04 -11.55 8.88
CA ASN A 12 3.18 -12.97 8.56
C ASN A 12 2.32 -13.40 7.34
N THR A 13 2.19 -12.49 6.38
CA THR A 13 1.38 -12.72 5.17
C THR A 13 2.06 -13.75 4.27
N PRO A 14 1.29 -14.57 3.52
CA PRO A 14 1.87 -15.62 2.69
C PRO A 14 2.59 -15.06 1.45
N ILE A 15 3.55 -15.86 0.96
CA ILE A 15 4.09 -15.75 -0.39
C ILE A 15 3.58 -16.93 -1.21
N VAL A 16 3.17 -16.67 -2.46
CA VAL A 16 2.63 -17.69 -3.38
C VAL A 16 3.37 -17.59 -4.71
N ARG A 17 3.78 -18.75 -5.28
CA ARG A 17 4.34 -18.81 -6.62
C ARG A 17 3.25 -18.51 -7.67
N ILE A 18 3.57 -17.68 -8.62
CA ILE A 18 2.75 -17.39 -9.80
C ILE A 18 3.05 -18.43 -10.89
N ASN A 19 2.02 -19.10 -11.41
CA ASN A 19 2.21 -20.25 -12.27
C ASN A 19 1.80 -20.02 -13.72
N LYS A 20 0.88 -19.11 -14.00
CA LYS A 20 0.32 -18.89 -15.35
C LYS A 20 0.71 -17.54 -15.95
N LEU A 21 0.94 -16.52 -15.12
CA LEU A 21 1.25 -15.18 -15.60
C LEU A 21 2.71 -14.96 -15.94
N CYS A 22 3.63 -15.83 -15.49
CA CYS A 22 5.04 -15.71 -15.83
C CYS A 22 5.29 -16.17 -17.28
N PRO A 23 5.79 -15.28 -18.17
CA PRO A 23 5.98 -15.60 -19.58
C PRO A 23 7.27 -16.37 -19.89
N ASN A 24 8.21 -16.42 -18.94
CA ASN A 24 9.52 -17.03 -19.11
C ASN A 24 9.64 -18.26 -18.17
N PRO A 25 9.84 -19.47 -18.67
CA PRO A 25 9.91 -20.69 -17.86
C PRO A 25 11.14 -20.74 -16.92
N ASP A 26 12.21 -19.98 -17.23
CA ASP A 26 13.43 -19.93 -16.42
C ASP A 26 13.38 -18.83 -15.34
N VAL A 27 12.27 -18.09 -15.25
CA VAL A 27 12.01 -17.05 -14.25
C VAL A 27 10.88 -17.50 -13.33
N ASN A 28 11.06 -17.30 -12.02
CA ASN A 28 10.00 -17.50 -11.05
C ASN A 28 9.47 -16.16 -10.54
N ILE A 29 8.16 -15.99 -10.51
CA ILE A 29 7.51 -14.85 -9.85
C ILE A 29 6.83 -15.35 -8.58
N PHE A 30 7.08 -14.67 -7.45
CA PHE A 30 6.49 -14.95 -6.15
C PHE A 30 5.73 -13.73 -5.66
N ALA A 31 4.46 -13.90 -5.34
CA ALA A 31 3.58 -12.82 -4.89
C ALA A 31 3.48 -12.77 -3.36
N LYS A 32 3.90 -11.69 -2.74
CA LYS A 32 3.67 -11.39 -1.31
C LYS A 32 2.26 -10.84 -1.14
N LEU A 33 1.37 -11.61 -0.51
CA LEU A 33 -0.07 -11.34 -0.45
C LEU A 33 -0.42 -10.48 0.77
N GLU A 34 -0.24 -9.19 0.68
CA GLU A 34 -0.51 -8.23 1.77
C GLU A 34 -2.01 -8.03 2.06
N GLY A 35 -2.86 -8.51 1.18
CA GLY A 35 -4.30 -8.60 1.41
C GLY A 35 -4.71 -9.55 2.55
N PHE A 36 -3.80 -10.34 3.08
CA PHE A 36 -4.05 -11.22 4.25
C PHE A 36 -3.91 -10.50 5.59
N ASN A 37 -3.50 -9.24 5.61
CA ASN A 37 -3.63 -8.44 6.83
C ASN A 37 -5.11 -8.25 7.21
N PRO A 38 -5.44 -7.98 8.49
CA PRO A 38 -6.82 -7.96 9.02
C PRO A 38 -7.82 -7.09 8.25
N THR A 39 -7.39 -5.90 7.78
CA THR A 39 -8.27 -5.04 6.97
C THR A 39 -8.11 -5.26 5.46
N GLY A 40 -7.37 -6.28 5.06
CA GLY A 40 -7.16 -6.64 3.66
C GLY A 40 -6.14 -5.76 2.95
N SER A 41 -5.15 -5.18 3.64
CA SER A 41 -4.10 -4.41 2.97
C SER A 41 -2.79 -4.28 3.74
N ILE A 42 -1.72 -3.98 3.01
CA ILE A 42 -0.39 -3.66 3.52
C ILE A 42 -0.38 -2.45 4.47
N LYS A 43 -1.41 -1.59 4.40
CA LYS A 43 -1.47 -0.35 5.18
C LYS A 43 -1.77 -0.58 6.66
N ASP A 44 -2.25 -1.76 7.06
CA ASP A 44 -2.40 -2.12 8.46
C ASP A 44 -1.06 -2.02 9.20
N ARG A 45 0.03 -2.46 8.55
CA ARG A 45 1.39 -2.41 9.09
C ARG A 45 1.82 -0.99 9.44
N ILE A 46 1.69 -0.06 8.49
CA ILE A 46 2.13 1.31 8.70
C ILE A 46 1.21 2.08 9.65
N ALA A 47 -0.10 1.81 9.61
CA ALA A 47 -1.06 2.46 10.50
C ALA A 47 -0.71 2.19 11.98
N VAL A 48 -0.51 0.93 12.33
CA VAL A 48 -0.12 0.56 13.71
C VAL A 48 1.25 1.11 14.07
N ALA A 49 2.25 0.98 13.18
CA ALA A 49 3.60 1.46 13.45
C ALA A 49 3.66 2.98 13.70
N MET A 50 2.92 3.78 12.92
CA MET A 50 2.86 5.24 13.11
C MET A 50 2.14 5.62 14.40
N VAL A 51 1.05 4.93 14.75
CA VAL A 51 0.30 5.16 15.98
C VAL A 51 1.16 4.81 17.19
N GLU A 52 1.78 3.64 17.22
CA GLU A 52 2.62 3.21 18.34
C GLU A 52 3.87 4.06 18.53
N GLN A 53 4.47 4.52 17.44
CA GLN A 53 5.60 5.44 17.54
C GLN A 53 5.17 6.79 18.12
N ALA A 54 4.01 7.30 17.73
CA ALA A 54 3.46 8.55 18.25
C ALA A 54 3.11 8.47 19.75
N GLU A 55 2.60 7.33 20.21
CA GLU A 55 2.37 7.07 21.64
C GLU A 55 3.69 7.10 22.41
N LYS A 56 4.72 6.40 21.91
CA LYS A 56 6.06 6.38 22.52
C LYS A 56 6.70 7.77 22.61
N GLU A 57 6.46 8.60 21.60
CA GLU A 57 6.98 9.97 21.53
C GLU A 57 6.12 10.99 22.30
N GLY A 58 5.01 10.56 22.90
CA GLY A 58 4.06 11.44 23.59
C GLY A 58 3.33 12.44 22.69
N LYS A 59 3.33 12.20 21.37
CA LYS A 59 2.60 13.03 20.39
C LYS A 59 1.13 12.66 20.30
N LEU A 60 0.82 11.38 20.53
CA LEU A 60 -0.54 10.84 20.60
C LEU A 60 -0.82 10.31 22.01
N PHE A 61 -1.87 10.84 22.63
CA PHE A 61 -2.28 10.51 24.00
C PHE A 61 -3.82 10.58 24.13
N PRO A 62 -4.43 10.02 25.17
CA PRO A 62 -5.88 10.08 25.37
C PRO A 62 -6.45 11.50 25.26
N GLY A 63 -7.54 11.65 24.48
CA GLY A 63 -8.15 12.92 24.17
C GLY A 63 -7.77 13.52 22.81
N LYS A 64 -6.69 13.02 22.18
CA LYS A 64 -6.39 13.37 20.78
C LYS A 64 -7.23 12.59 19.79
N THR A 65 -7.51 13.20 18.64
CA THR A 65 -8.13 12.57 17.48
C THR A 65 -7.06 12.34 16.40
N ILE A 66 -6.99 11.13 15.89
CA ILE A 66 -6.14 10.82 14.72
C ILE A 66 -6.82 11.40 13.48
N ILE A 67 -6.09 12.20 12.69
CA ILE A 67 -6.55 12.70 11.39
C ILE A 67 -5.54 12.34 10.32
N GLU A 68 -6.00 11.83 9.16
CA GLU A 68 -5.10 11.46 8.07
C GLU A 68 -5.73 11.73 6.70
N PRO A 69 -5.01 12.38 5.77
CA PRO A 69 -5.40 12.45 4.37
C PRO A 69 -5.01 11.16 3.65
N THR A 70 -5.99 10.43 3.08
CA THR A 70 -5.67 9.15 2.42
C THR A 70 -6.71 8.74 1.38
N SER A 71 -6.29 7.97 0.38
CA SER A 71 -7.17 7.32 -0.60
C SER A 71 -7.92 6.08 -0.04
N GLY A 72 -7.70 5.70 1.22
CA GLY A 72 -8.56 4.74 1.91
C GLY A 72 -7.88 3.64 2.71
N ASN A 73 -6.95 2.85 2.17
CA ASN A 73 -6.38 1.70 2.89
C ASN A 73 -5.68 2.11 4.21
N THR A 74 -4.92 3.21 4.20
CA THR A 74 -4.33 3.74 5.45
C THR A 74 -5.41 4.19 6.42
N GLY A 75 -6.48 4.82 5.92
CA GLY A 75 -7.62 5.23 6.75
C GLY A 75 -8.32 4.05 7.40
N ILE A 76 -8.46 2.92 6.70
CA ILE A 76 -9.03 1.69 7.26
C ILE A 76 -8.10 1.13 8.36
N GLY A 77 -6.79 1.07 8.09
CA GLY A 77 -5.81 0.62 9.09
C GLY A 77 -5.74 1.53 10.32
N LEU A 78 -5.87 2.86 10.15
CA LEU A 78 -5.96 3.79 11.28
C LEU A 78 -7.27 3.65 12.05
N ALA A 79 -8.38 3.38 11.36
CA ALA A 79 -9.67 3.17 12.01
C ALA A 79 -9.65 1.94 12.93
N ILE A 80 -9.10 0.80 12.47
CA ILE A 80 -8.96 -0.39 13.33
C ILE A 80 -7.97 -0.16 14.49
N ALA A 81 -6.86 0.55 14.24
CA ALA A 81 -5.92 0.91 15.29
C ALA A 81 -6.57 1.82 16.34
N GLY A 82 -7.36 2.81 15.88
CA GLY A 82 -8.10 3.72 16.75
C GLY A 82 -9.09 3.00 17.67
N ILE A 83 -9.89 2.05 17.12
CA ILE A 83 -10.81 1.25 17.94
C ILE A 83 -10.07 0.49 19.04
N VAL A 84 -9.00 -0.22 18.68
CA VAL A 84 -8.29 -1.07 19.64
C VAL A 84 -7.57 -0.24 20.70
N LYS A 85 -7.05 0.93 20.33
CA LYS A 85 -6.27 1.81 21.22
C LYS A 85 -7.09 2.94 21.88
N GLY A 86 -8.38 3.08 21.52
CA GLY A 86 -9.28 4.06 22.14
C GLY A 86 -9.14 5.49 21.59
N TYR A 87 -8.70 5.68 20.35
CA TYR A 87 -8.59 6.99 19.71
C TYR A 87 -9.71 7.23 18.68
N PRO A 88 -10.41 8.37 18.71
CA PRO A 88 -11.24 8.80 17.59
C PRO A 88 -10.41 8.99 16.31
N VAL A 89 -11.01 8.64 15.15
CA VAL A 89 -10.33 8.74 13.84
C VAL A 89 -11.18 9.55 12.88
N GLU A 90 -10.57 10.57 12.26
CA GLU A 90 -11.15 11.37 11.18
C GLU A 90 -10.29 11.19 9.91
N ILE A 91 -10.89 10.71 8.82
CA ILE A 91 -10.19 10.49 7.55
C ILE A 91 -10.67 11.50 6.52
N VAL A 92 -9.71 12.24 5.95
CA VAL A 92 -9.96 13.19 4.85
C VAL A 92 -9.61 12.50 3.54
N MET A 93 -10.57 12.45 2.60
CA MET A 93 -10.37 11.77 1.32
C MET A 93 -11.15 12.42 0.18
N SER A 94 -10.63 12.25 -1.03
CA SER A 94 -11.33 12.66 -2.25
C SER A 94 -12.62 11.88 -2.44
N SER A 95 -13.66 12.52 -2.95
CA SER A 95 -14.92 11.89 -3.33
C SER A 95 -14.79 10.96 -4.54
N ALA A 96 -13.67 10.97 -5.26
CA ALA A 96 -13.36 10.00 -6.32
C ALA A 96 -13.02 8.59 -5.81
N VAL A 97 -12.74 8.44 -4.51
CA VAL A 97 -12.41 7.12 -3.92
C VAL A 97 -13.65 6.25 -3.82
N SER A 98 -13.48 4.92 -4.01
CA SER A 98 -14.56 3.93 -3.98
C SER A 98 -15.43 4.01 -2.72
N VAL A 99 -16.73 3.73 -2.88
CA VAL A 99 -17.73 3.81 -1.80
C VAL A 99 -17.45 2.80 -0.70
N GLU A 100 -16.93 1.62 -1.06
CA GLU A 100 -16.60 0.55 -0.12
C GLU A 100 -15.65 1.03 0.97
N ARG A 101 -14.57 1.73 0.60
CA ARG A 101 -13.59 2.25 1.58
C ARG A 101 -14.23 3.21 2.58
N ARG A 102 -15.13 4.09 2.12
CA ARG A 102 -15.86 5.01 3.00
C ARG A 102 -16.77 4.25 3.97
N LYS A 103 -17.46 3.21 3.47
CA LYS A 103 -18.34 2.36 4.30
C LYS A 103 -17.52 1.59 5.34
N ILE A 104 -16.39 1.00 4.96
CA ILE A 104 -15.52 0.25 5.88
C ILE A 104 -14.98 1.16 6.99
N ILE A 105 -14.48 2.36 6.67
CA ILE A 105 -13.99 3.30 7.70
C ILE A 105 -15.11 3.67 8.67
N ARG A 106 -16.31 3.98 8.15
CA ARG A 106 -17.47 4.31 9.00
C ARG A 106 -17.95 3.13 9.85
N SER A 107 -17.88 1.90 9.34
CA SER A 107 -18.23 0.71 10.13
C SER A 107 -17.30 0.47 11.32
N TYR A 108 -16.06 0.93 11.22
CA TYR A 108 -15.09 0.98 12.32
C TYR A 108 -15.24 2.26 13.19
N GLY A 109 -16.34 3.03 13.04
CA GLY A 109 -16.58 4.24 13.83
C GLY A 109 -15.74 5.46 13.41
N GLY A 110 -14.94 5.35 12.35
CA GLY A 110 -14.18 6.46 11.81
C GLY A 110 -15.07 7.48 11.09
N LYS A 111 -14.77 8.78 11.24
CA LYS A 111 -15.44 9.86 10.52
C LYS A 111 -14.75 10.09 9.18
N VAL A 112 -15.52 10.16 8.10
CA VAL A 112 -15.04 10.43 6.74
C VAL A 112 -15.44 11.85 6.35
N ILE A 113 -14.43 12.66 5.97
CA ILE A 113 -14.55 14.03 5.47
C ILE A 113 -14.16 13.99 3.99
N LEU A 114 -15.07 14.40 3.10
CA LEU A 114 -14.85 14.34 1.65
C LEU A 114 -14.37 15.69 1.12
N THR A 115 -13.40 15.65 0.20
CA THR A 115 -12.99 16.75 -0.66
C THR A 115 -13.50 16.56 -2.09
N PRO A 116 -13.55 17.62 -2.94
CA PRO A 116 -13.92 17.51 -4.34
C PRO A 116 -13.10 16.46 -5.10
N ALA A 117 -13.73 15.75 -6.05
CA ALA A 117 -13.09 14.68 -6.80
C ALA A 117 -11.91 15.17 -7.65
N GLU A 118 -12.06 16.33 -8.24
CA GLU A 118 -11.08 17.00 -9.11
C GLU A 118 -9.79 17.41 -8.38
N GLU A 119 -9.86 17.59 -7.05
CA GLU A 119 -8.69 17.91 -6.24
C GLU A 119 -7.84 16.68 -5.86
N GLY A 120 -8.39 15.49 -6.10
CA GLY A 120 -7.70 14.22 -5.83
C GLY A 120 -7.22 14.08 -4.37
N THR A 121 -6.12 13.38 -4.19
CA THR A 121 -5.49 13.18 -2.87
C THR A 121 -4.88 14.47 -2.32
N ASP A 122 -4.40 15.36 -3.19
CA ASP A 122 -3.73 16.60 -2.79
C ASP A 122 -4.69 17.60 -2.14
N GLY A 123 -5.97 17.63 -2.58
CA GLY A 123 -7.03 18.37 -1.89
C GLY A 123 -7.27 17.86 -0.47
N ALA A 124 -7.27 16.55 -0.29
CA ALA A 124 -7.41 15.94 1.04
C ALA A 124 -6.20 16.30 1.95
N ILE A 125 -4.98 16.29 1.40
CA ILE A 125 -3.77 16.68 2.12
C ILE A 125 -3.88 18.13 2.60
N ARG A 126 -4.20 19.06 1.70
CA ARG A 126 -4.35 20.49 2.07
C ARG A 126 -5.39 20.72 3.15
N LEU A 127 -6.55 20.03 3.05
CA LEU A 127 -7.61 20.17 4.04
C LEU A 127 -7.21 19.60 5.41
N ALA A 128 -6.57 18.42 5.44
CA ALA A 128 -6.11 17.80 6.69
C ALA A 128 -5.09 18.71 7.41
N HIS A 129 -4.10 19.23 6.70
CA HIS A 129 -3.13 20.18 7.26
C HIS A 129 -3.82 21.45 7.81
N LYS A 130 -4.79 22.01 7.07
CA LYS A 130 -5.56 23.16 7.56
C LYS A 130 -6.29 22.84 8.86
N MET A 131 -6.97 21.69 8.95
CA MET A 131 -7.69 21.28 10.15
C MET A 131 -6.77 21.11 11.37
N VAL A 132 -5.57 20.56 11.17
CA VAL A 132 -4.56 20.41 12.23
C VAL A 132 -4.06 21.77 12.68
N ASN A 133 -3.74 22.68 11.75
CA ASN A 133 -3.25 24.02 12.06
C ASN A 133 -4.31 24.87 12.78
N ASP A 134 -5.58 24.73 12.40
CA ASP A 134 -6.69 25.43 13.05
C ASP A 134 -6.97 24.88 14.47
N ASN A 135 -6.61 23.63 14.76
CA ASN A 135 -6.90 22.94 16.03
C ASN A 135 -5.74 22.05 16.52
N PRO A 136 -4.55 22.60 16.79
CA PRO A 136 -3.36 21.79 17.12
C PRO A 136 -3.50 21.00 18.42
N GLY A 137 -4.36 21.45 19.34
CA GLY A 137 -4.67 20.75 20.59
C GLY A 137 -5.49 19.47 20.40
N LYS A 138 -6.33 19.42 19.36
CA LYS A 138 -7.27 18.32 19.10
C LYS A 138 -6.65 17.16 18.34
N TYR A 139 -5.87 17.46 17.30
CA TYR A 139 -5.47 16.48 16.31
C TYR A 139 -4.03 15.98 16.50
N TYR A 140 -3.84 14.72 16.13
CA TYR A 140 -2.56 14.14 15.74
C TYR A 140 -2.69 13.62 14.31
N MET A 141 -1.79 14.04 13.42
CA MET A 141 -1.72 13.58 12.04
C MET A 141 -0.49 12.68 11.87
N PRO A 142 -0.67 11.38 11.60
CA PRO A 142 0.42 10.45 11.32
C PRO A 142 1.30 10.90 10.16
N ASP A 143 0.71 11.52 9.13
CA ASP A 143 1.36 11.99 7.92
C ASP A 143 2.19 10.90 7.22
N GLN A 144 1.51 9.95 6.63
CA GLN A 144 2.12 8.80 5.96
C GLN A 144 3.12 9.17 4.84
N PHE A 145 3.10 10.43 4.37
CA PHE A 145 3.95 10.90 3.28
C PHE A 145 5.33 11.39 3.75
N SER A 146 5.44 11.83 5.01
CA SER A 146 6.70 12.32 5.61
C SER A 146 7.20 11.46 6.77
N ASN A 147 6.34 10.61 7.36
CA ASN A 147 6.65 9.85 8.56
C ASN A 147 7.58 8.66 8.29
N ALA A 148 8.77 8.70 8.89
CA ALA A 148 9.76 7.62 8.79
C ALA A 148 9.21 6.26 9.28
N SER A 149 8.26 6.23 10.22
CA SER A 149 7.64 4.99 10.70
C SER A 149 6.92 4.22 9.59
N ASN A 150 6.52 4.89 8.49
CA ASN A 150 5.95 4.24 7.32
C ASN A 150 6.94 3.25 6.69
N TYR A 151 8.11 3.71 6.23
CA TYR A 151 9.08 2.80 5.62
C TYR A 151 9.74 1.88 6.66
N MET A 152 9.89 2.33 7.91
CA MET A 152 10.46 1.52 8.98
C MET A 152 9.57 0.33 9.35
N ALA A 153 8.24 0.44 9.23
CA ALA A 153 7.34 -0.70 9.40
C ALA A 153 7.69 -1.82 8.42
N HIS A 154 7.91 -1.48 7.16
CA HIS A 154 8.28 -2.46 6.13
C HIS A 154 9.71 -2.98 6.29
N TYR A 155 10.65 -2.12 6.69
CA TYR A 155 12.02 -2.53 6.98
C TYR A 155 12.07 -3.57 8.11
N LYS A 156 11.30 -3.36 9.20
CA LYS A 156 11.32 -4.18 10.41
C LYS A 156 10.42 -5.42 10.36
N SER A 157 9.50 -5.50 9.40
CA SER A 157 8.56 -6.63 9.31
C SER A 157 8.49 -7.22 7.90
N THR A 158 7.87 -6.56 6.94
CA THR A 158 7.60 -7.09 5.60
C THR A 158 8.87 -7.58 4.90
N ALA A 159 9.97 -6.83 5.01
CA ALA A 159 11.24 -7.19 4.38
C ALA A 159 11.86 -8.45 5.00
N ILE A 160 11.81 -8.56 6.33
CA ILE A 160 12.29 -9.72 7.06
C ILE A 160 11.48 -10.97 6.69
N GLU A 161 10.14 -10.84 6.65
CA GLU A 161 9.25 -11.92 6.23
C GLU A 161 9.60 -12.41 4.82
N ILE A 162 9.72 -11.49 3.85
CA ILE A 162 10.07 -11.81 2.46
C ILE A 162 11.43 -12.53 2.41
N TRP A 163 12.45 -11.98 3.08
CA TRP A 163 13.77 -12.58 3.10
C TRP A 163 13.78 -14.01 3.64
N GLN A 164 13.07 -14.24 4.75
CA GLN A 164 12.97 -15.56 5.37
C GLN A 164 12.16 -16.54 4.50
N GLN A 165 11.01 -16.11 3.98
CA GLN A 165 10.13 -16.95 3.16
C GLN A 165 10.79 -17.35 1.83
N MET A 166 11.67 -16.51 1.30
CA MET A 166 12.44 -16.79 0.09
C MET A 166 13.81 -17.43 0.37
N SER A 167 14.17 -17.67 1.64
CA SER A 167 15.50 -18.17 2.04
C SER A 167 16.66 -17.34 1.47
N GLY A 168 16.42 -16.04 1.25
CA GLY A 168 17.37 -15.11 0.65
C GLY A 168 17.52 -15.21 -0.89
N GLU A 169 16.83 -16.12 -1.55
CA GLU A 169 16.88 -16.34 -3.00
C GLU A 169 16.00 -15.34 -3.76
N ILE A 170 16.43 -14.08 -3.81
CA ILE A 170 15.73 -12.97 -4.46
C ILE A 170 16.69 -12.24 -5.39
N ASP A 171 16.35 -12.15 -6.67
CA ASP A 171 17.10 -11.36 -7.66
C ASP A 171 16.44 -10.01 -7.93
N TYR A 172 15.09 -9.97 -7.90
CA TYR A 172 14.31 -8.77 -8.17
C TYR A 172 13.20 -8.59 -7.14
N LEU A 173 12.99 -7.34 -6.72
CA LEU A 173 11.80 -6.93 -5.98
C LEU A 173 10.96 -6.01 -6.86
N ALA A 174 9.71 -6.35 -7.12
CA ALA A 174 8.75 -5.51 -7.82
C ALA A 174 7.67 -4.98 -6.87
N GLY A 175 7.32 -3.72 -7.01
CA GLY A 175 6.27 -3.09 -6.23
C GLY A 175 5.75 -1.82 -6.86
N ALA A 176 4.55 -1.41 -6.48
CA ALA A 176 3.91 -0.20 -6.98
C ALA A 176 4.10 0.98 -6.01
N ILE A 177 4.15 2.21 -6.54
CA ILE A 177 4.48 3.39 -5.78
C ILE A 177 3.24 4.25 -5.44
N GLY A 178 3.00 4.44 -4.14
CA GLY A 178 2.00 5.37 -3.60
C GLY A 178 2.66 6.34 -2.64
N THR A 179 2.75 6.03 -1.34
CA THR A 179 3.53 6.81 -0.37
C THR A 179 5.03 6.56 -0.48
N SER A 180 5.47 5.63 -1.32
CA SER A 180 6.81 5.06 -1.44
C SER A 180 7.27 4.18 -0.27
N GLY A 181 6.67 4.26 0.90
CA GLY A 181 7.15 3.59 2.12
C GLY A 181 7.44 2.09 1.96
N THR A 182 6.61 1.35 1.22
CA THR A 182 6.83 -0.06 0.96
C THR A 182 8.16 -0.29 0.23
N LEU A 183 8.34 0.32 -0.95
CA LEU A 183 9.57 0.15 -1.72
C LEU A 183 10.80 0.66 -0.94
N MET A 184 10.69 1.82 -0.28
CA MET A 184 11.80 2.38 0.50
C MET A 184 12.22 1.47 1.65
N GLY A 185 11.26 0.93 2.41
CA GLY A 185 11.54 0.04 3.53
C GLY A 185 12.12 -1.30 3.09
N LEU A 186 11.51 -1.94 2.08
CA LEU A 186 11.96 -3.20 1.54
C LEU A 186 13.37 -3.07 0.93
N THR A 187 13.58 -2.05 0.11
CA THR A 187 14.88 -1.82 -0.54
C THR A 187 15.99 -1.61 0.47
N LYS A 188 15.77 -0.76 1.49
CA LYS A 188 16.78 -0.52 2.52
C LYS A 188 17.22 -1.79 3.23
N PHE A 189 16.30 -2.71 3.51
CA PHE A 189 16.64 -3.99 4.14
C PHE A 189 17.31 -4.95 3.14
N LEU A 190 16.67 -5.17 1.99
CA LEU A 190 17.12 -6.17 1.02
C LEU A 190 18.49 -5.84 0.44
N LYS A 191 18.80 -4.56 0.18
CA LYS A 191 20.12 -4.12 -0.30
C LYS A 191 21.22 -4.30 0.76
N VAL A 192 20.88 -4.30 2.06
CA VAL A 192 21.83 -4.65 3.13
C VAL A 192 22.12 -6.15 3.13
N MET A 193 21.10 -6.97 2.89
CA MET A 193 21.23 -8.43 2.85
C MET A 193 21.91 -8.93 1.58
N ASN A 194 21.56 -8.35 0.43
CA ASN A 194 22.17 -8.63 -0.86
C ASN A 194 22.10 -7.37 -1.75
N PRO A 195 23.21 -6.65 -1.98
CA PRO A 195 23.24 -5.42 -2.78
C PRO A 195 22.91 -5.64 -4.28
N GLU A 196 23.00 -6.87 -4.76
CA GLU A 196 22.74 -7.20 -6.17
C GLU A 196 21.23 -7.27 -6.50
N ILE A 197 20.35 -7.37 -5.51
CA ILE A 197 18.91 -7.37 -5.72
C ILE A 197 18.47 -6.10 -6.46
N LYS A 198 17.77 -6.25 -7.57
CA LYS A 198 17.26 -5.15 -8.39
C LYS A 198 15.85 -4.76 -8.00
N ILE A 199 15.61 -3.47 -7.93
CA ILE A 199 14.31 -2.89 -7.50
C ILE A 199 13.56 -2.37 -8.72
N VAL A 200 12.36 -2.92 -8.93
CA VAL A 200 11.46 -2.56 -10.02
C VAL A 200 10.25 -1.82 -9.45
N CYS A 201 10.06 -0.59 -9.89
CA CYS A 201 8.96 0.26 -9.48
C CYS A 201 7.89 0.34 -10.59
N ALA A 202 6.68 -0.14 -10.30
CA ALA A 202 5.52 0.17 -11.12
C ALA A 202 5.08 1.62 -10.83
N HIS A 203 5.20 2.48 -11.83
CA HIS A 203 4.90 3.91 -11.74
C HIS A 203 3.75 4.26 -12.70
N PRO A 204 2.68 4.95 -12.24
CA PRO A 204 1.60 5.36 -13.14
C PRO A 204 2.11 6.28 -14.26
N VAL A 205 1.62 6.07 -15.48
CA VAL A 205 1.84 7.01 -16.59
C VAL A 205 1.16 8.35 -16.24
N ARG A 206 1.73 9.45 -16.71
CA ARG A 206 1.17 10.78 -16.52
C ARG A 206 -0.27 10.88 -17.02
N GLY A 207 -1.15 11.50 -16.24
CA GLY A 207 -2.58 11.60 -16.55
C GLY A 207 -3.40 10.34 -16.23
N HIS A 208 -2.76 9.23 -15.82
CA HIS A 208 -3.44 7.99 -15.43
C HIS A 208 -3.67 7.92 -13.92
N TYR A 209 -4.86 7.44 -13.53
CA TYR A 209 -5.23 7.29 -12.12
C TYR A 209 -5.40 5.82 -11.74
N ILE A 210 -4.48 5.30 -10.94
CA ILE A 210 -4.56 3.96 -10.35
C ILE A 210 -4.77 4.12 -8.84
N GLN A 211 -5.91 3.66 -8.32
CA GLN A 211 -6.23 3.84 -6.89
C GLN A 211 -5.14 3.25 -5.98
N GLY A 212 -4.57 4.11 -5.12
CA GLY A 212 -3.50 3.74 -4.19
C GLY A 212 -2.09 4.05 -4.69
N LEU A 213 -1.93 4.45 -5.94
CA LEU A 213 -0.66 4.89 -6.51
C LEU A 213 -0.61 6.41 -6.72
N LYS A 214 0.61 6.93 -6.88
CA LYS A 214 0.89 8.33 -7.22
C LYS A 214 1.87 8.40 -8.37
N ASN A 215 1.62 9.27 -9.34
CA ASN A 215 2.63 9.72 -10.27
C ASN A 215 3.49 10.78 -9.57
N MET A 216 4.81 10.55 -9.46
CA MET A 216 5.72 11.43 -8.70
C MET A 216 6.08 12.72 -9.44
N GLU A 217 5.65 12.87 -10.70
CA GLU A 217 5.83 14.11 -11.49
C GLU A 217 4.62 15.05 -11.39
N GLU A 218 3.43 14.51 -11.02
CA GLU A 218 2.17 15.25 -11.00
C GLU A 218 1.63 15.54 -9.60
N ALA A 219 1.99 14.71 -8.61
CA ALA A 219 1.47 14.79 -7.26
C ALA A 219 2.50 15.39 -6.29
N ILE A 220 2.04 15.81 -5.10
CA ILE A 220 2.94 16.16 -3.99
C ILE A 220 3.82 14.95 -3.69
N VAL A 221 5.13 15.09 -3.90
CA VAL A 221 6.11 14.02 -3.70
C VAL A 221 6.26 13.74 -2.21
N PRO A 222 6.17 12.47 -1.77
CA PRO A 222 6.42 12.12 -0.37
C PRO A 222 7.85 12.42 0.07
N ASP A 223 8.05 13.02 1.24
CA ASP A 223 9.39 13.33 1.77
C ASP A 223 10.25 12.09 2.00
N ILE A 224 9.60 10.94 2.24
CA ILE A 224 10.27 9.66 2.42
C ILE A 224 10.71 9.00 1.09
N TYR A 225 10.36 9.57 -0.07
CA TYR A 225 10.70 9.03 -1.37
C TYR A 225 12.15 9.32 -1.73
N ASN A 226 12.88 8.29 -2.11
CA ASN A 226 14.22 8.39 -2.67
C ASN A 226 14.31 7.61 -3.99
N PRO A 227 14.28 8.29 -5.15
CA PRO A 227 14.36 7.61 -6.45
C PRO A 227 15.68 6.91 -6.72
N SER A 228 16.77 7.30 -6.05
CA SER A 228 18.12 6.76 -6.34
C SER A 228 18.30 5.29 -5.96
N ILE A 229 17.36 4.72 -5.18
CA ILE A 229 17.42 3.31 -4.78
C ILE A 229 16.56 2.40 -5.66
N ILE A 230 15.90 2.95 -6.68
CA ILE A 230 15.11 2.22 -7.66
C ILE A 230 15.99 1.96 -8.89
N ASP A 231 16.15 0.69 -9.24
CA ASP A 231 16.98 0.31 -10.40
C ASP A 231 16.20 0.46 -11.72
N PHE A 232 14.91 0.14 -11.74
CA PHE A 232 14.06 0.19 -12.93
C PHE A 232 12.68 0.78 -12.63
N GLN A 233 12.15 1.59 -13.55
CA GLN A 233 10.77 2.05 -13.52
C GLN A 233 10.02 1.48 -14.72
N GLU A 234 8.87 0.84 -14.44
CA GLU A 234 7.92 0.38 -15.45
C GLU A 234 6.72 1.32 -15.41
N MET A 235 6.51 2.02 -16.52
CA MET A 235 5.37 2.94 -16.67
C MET A 235 4.10 2.15 -16.97
N ILE A 236 3.06 2.33 -16.15
CA ILE A 236 1.83 1.53 -16.19
C ILE A 236 0.63 2.45 -16.41
N GLU A 237 -0.18 2.14 -17.42
CA GLU A 237 -1.47 2.78 -17.66
C GLU A 237 -2.56 2.19 -16.75
N SER A 238 -3.63 2.96 -16.50
CA SER A 238 -4.75 2.54 -15.65
C SER A 238 -5.41 1.26 -16.16
N GLU A 239 -5.66 1.20 -17.45
CA GLU A 239 -6.31 0.09 -18.13
C GLU A 239 -5.47 -1.19 -18.05
N GLU A 240 -4.18 -1.08 -18.27
CA GLU A 240 -3.23 -2.20 -18.15
C GLU A 240 -3.18 -2.76 -16.72
N ALA A 241 -3.19 -1.86 -15.71
CA ALA A 241 -3.23 -2.27 -14.29
C ALA A 241 -4.53 -3.01 -13.96
N ILE A 242 -5.66 -2.51 -14.45
CA ILE A 242 -6.99 -3.13 -14.28
C ILE A 242 -7.03 -4.51 -14.95
N ASP A 243 -6.59 -4.60 -16.20
CA ASP A 243 -6.59 -5.87 -16.95
C ASP A 243 -5.68 -6.91 -16.30
N MET A 244 -4.50 -6.50 -15.84
CA MET A 244 -3.61 -7.42 -15.12
C MET A 244 -4.21 -7.84 -13.78
N ALA A 245 -4.89 -6.95 -13.03
CA ALA A 245 -5.58 -7.33 -11.79
C ALA A 245 -6.69 -8.37 -12.06
N ARG A 246 -7.46 -8.21 -13.14
CA ARG A 246 -8.45 -9.20 -13.60
C ARG A 246 -7.81 -10.54 -13.97
N ARG A 247 -6.65 -10.51 -14.63
CA ARG A 247 -5.88 -11.71 -14.98
C ARG A 247 -5.37 -12.43 -13.74
N ILE A 248 -4.84 -11.71 -12.74
CA ILE A 248 -4.44 -12.30 -11.44
C ILE A 248 -5.61 -13.06 -10.83
N ILE A 249 -6.82 -12.49 -10.85
CA ILE A 249 -8.02 -13.13 -10.30
C ILE A 249 -8.37 -14.39 -11.11
N ARG A 250 -8.43 -14.31 -12.44
CA ARG A 250 -8.92 -15.38 -13.31
C ARG A 250 -7.93 -16.52 -13.52
N GLU A 251 -6.64 -16.17 -13.61
CA GLU A 251 -5.59 -17.13 -13.95
C GLU A 251 -4.92 -17.72 -12.71
N GLU A 252 -4.72 -16.92 -11.65
CA GLU A 252 -4.00 -17.36 -10.44
C GLU A 252 -4.94 -17.56 -9.22
N GLY A 253 -6.21 -17.16 -9.31
CA GLY A 253 -7.16 -17.28 -8.20
C GLY A 253 -6.90 -16.29 -7.03
N ILE A 254 -6.09 -15.26 -7.24
CA ILE A 254 -5.72 -14.30 -6.20
C ILE A 254 -6.59 -13.06 -6.36
N PHE A 255 -7.46 -12.79 -5.39
CA PHE A 255 -8.40 -11.67 -5.41
C PHE A 255 -7.69 -10.36 -5.01
N ALA A 256 -6.95 -9.75 -5.96
CA ALA A 256 -6.05 -8.61 -5.75
C ALA A 256 -6.56 -7.34 -6.41
N GLY A 257 -6.25 -6.16 -5.82
CA GLY A 257 -6.71 -4.86 -6.27
C GLY A 257 -5.89 -4.26 -7.43
N MET A 258 -6.26 -3.03 -7.87
CA MET A 258 -5.67 -2.36 -9.04
C MET A 258 -4.15 -2.14 -8.90
N SER A 259 -3.68 -1.70 -7.74
CA SER A 259 -2.24 -1.50 -7.51
C SER A 259 -1.44 -2.80 -7.53
N SER A 260 -2.09 -3.93 -7.20
CA SER A 260 -1.51 -5.26 -7.36
C SER A 260 -1.35 -5.63 -8.84
N GLY A 261 -2.32 -5.23 -9.68
CA GLY A 261 -2.24 -5.38 -11.14
C GLY A 261 -1.04 -4.63 -11.71
N ALA A 262 -0.84 -3.36 -11.30
CA ALA A 262 0.30 -2.57 -11.71
C ALA A 262 1.64 -3.21 -11.31
N ALA A 263 1.76 -3.65 -10.04
CA ALA A 263 2.98 -4.31 -9.54
C ALA A 263 3.27 -5.62 -10.28
N MET A 264 2.23 -6.45 -10.51
CA MET A 264 2.36 -7.71 -11.25
C MET A 264 2.76 -7.46 -12.71
N LEU A 265 2.17 -6.47 -13.38
CA LEU A 265 2.55 -6.14 -14.76
C LEU A 265 4.02 -5.74 -14.87
N ALA A 266 4.53 -4.95 -13.90
CA ALA A 266 5.95 -4.62 -13.85
C ALA A 266 6.82 -5.87 -13.64
N ALA A 267 6.41 -6.82 -12.79
CA ALA A 267 7.11 -8.08 -12.60
C ALA A 267 7.10 -8.94 -13.88
N VAL A 268 5.96 -9.04 -14.57
CA VAL A 268 5.82 -9.78 -15.84
C VAL A 268 6.69 -9.17 -16.94
N ARG A 269 6.69 -7.83 -17.08
CA ARG A 269 7.56 -7.14 -18.05
C ARG A 269 9.05 -7.33 -17.72
N THR A 270 9.40 -7.39 -16.44
CA THR A 270 10.76 -7.71 -16.00
C THR A 270 11.13 -9.15 -16.38
N ALA A 271 10.22 -10.11 -16.13
CA ALA A 271 10.47 -11.52 -16.49
C ALA A 271 10.67 -11.74 -18.00
N GLN A 272 10.10 -10.88 -18.87
CA GLN A 272 10.32 -10.90 -20.31
C GLN A 272 11.73 -10.43 -20.73
N LYS A 273 12.39 -9.62 -19.89
CA LYS A 273 13.65 -8.95 -20.20
C LYS A 273 14.89 -9.67 -19.64
N ILE A 274 14.67 -10.60 -18.70
CA ILE A 274 15.76 -11.32 -18.02
C ILE A 274 15.81 -12.77 -18.47
N GLU A 275 17.00 -13.39 -18.41
CA GLU A 275 17.19 -14.79 -18.81
C GLU A 275 16.64 -15.75 -17.75
N LYS A 276 16.92 -15.51 -16.47
CA LYS A 276 16.51 -16.33 -15.33
C LYS A 276 16.50 -15.50 -14.04
N GLY A 277 15.86 -16.02 -13.00
CA GLY A 277 15.90 -15.43 -11.64
C GLY A 277 14.56 -15.51 -10.90
N ASN A 278 14.60 -15.08 -9.66
CA ASN A 278 13.44 -15.01 -8.75
C ASN A 278 13.00 -13.57 -8.57
N ILE A 279 11.77 -13.27 -8.92
CA ILE A 279 11.12 -11.95 -8.74
C ILE A 279 10.12 -12.06 -7.62
N VAL A 280 10.27 -11.28 -6.56
CA VAL A 280 9.23 -11.10 -5.54
C VAL A 280 8.42 -9.87 -5.91
N VAL A 281 7.10 -10.02 -6.03
CA VAL A 281 6.16 -8.92 -6.27
C VAL A 281 5.25 -8.73 -5.06
N VAL A 282 5.08 -7.47 -4.62
CA VAL A 282 4.17 -7.14 -3.53
C VAL A 282 2.79 -6.85 -4.08
N LEU A 283 1.77 -7.60 -3.64
CA LEU A 283 0.36 -7.35 -3.93
C LEU A 283 -0.28 -6.66 -2.72
N PRO A 284 -0.50 -5.32 -2.78
CA PRO A 284 -0.74 -4.52 -1.58
C PRO A 284 -2.10 -4.74 -0.92
N ASP A 285 -3.15 -5.09 -1.68
CA ASP A 285 -4.49 -5.23 -1.13
C ASP A 285 -5.38 -6.19 -1.92
N ARG A 286 -6.58 -6.43 -1.38
CA ARG A 286 -7.60 -7.28 -1.97
C ARG A 286 -8.62 -6.47 -2.77
N ALA A 287 -9.29 -7.16 -3.71
CA ALA A 287 -10.17 -6.55 -4.71
C ALA A 287 -11.56 -6.15 -4.19
N GLU A 288 -12.04 -6.62 -3.04
CA GLU A 288 -13.37 -6.26 -2.50
C GLU A 288 -13.58 -4.76 -2.27
N LYS A 289 -12.50 -3.99 -2.22
CA LYS A 289 -12.54 -2.53 -2.06
C LYS A 289 -12.80 -1.77 -3.36
N TYR A 290 -12.95 -2.49 -4.47
CA TYR A 290 -13.06 -1.94 -5.83
C TYR A 290 -14.30 -2.40 -6.58
N LEU A 291 -15.24 -3.11 -5.90
CA LEU A 291 -16.42 -3.72 -6.51
C LEU A 291 -17.31 -2.72 -7.26
N SER A 292 -17.37 -1.46 -6.80
CA SER A 292 -18.11 -0.38 -7.47
C SER A 292 -17.29 0.41 -8.49
N THR A 293 -16.16 -0.12 -8.95
CA THR A 293 -15.26 0.56 -9.90
C THR A 293 -15.23 -0.17 -11.24
N THR A 294 -14.68 0.51 -12.26
CA THR A 294 -14.49 -0.04 -13.61
C THR A 294 -13.75 -1.37 -13.67
N MET A 295 -13.02 -1.73 -12.61
CA MET A 295 -12.37 -3.04 -12.50
C MET A 295 -13.38 -4.19 -12.59
N PHE A 296 -14.62 -3.99 -12.14
CA PHE A 296 -15.67 -5.01 -12.09
C PHE A 296 -16.85 -4.77 -13.02
N ASP A 297 -16.93 -3.66 -13.77
CA ASP A 297 -18.06 -3.34 -14.66
C ASP A 297 -18.40 -4.45 -15.66
N MET A 298 -17.41 -5.26 -16.04
CA MET A 298 -17.62 -6.35 -17.01
C MET A 298 -18.30 -7.60 -16.42
N PHE A 299 -18.50 -7.65 -15.11
CA PHE A 299 -19.09 -8.84 -14.46
C PHE A 299 -20.61 -8.72 -14.25
N GLY A 300 -21.19 -7.55 -14.53
CA GLY A 300 -22.61 -7.28 -14.35
C GLY A 300 -23.03 -7.26 -12.86
N ASP A 301 -24.33 -6.97 -12.64
CA ASP A 301 -24.99 -7.14 -11.35
C ASP A 301 -25.46 -8.57 -11.14
#